data_d39bb914e3b51235b3cf1a329d6362ad
#
_entry.id   d39bb914e3b51235b3cf1a329d6362ad
#
_cell.length_a   1.000
_cell.length_b   1.000
_cell.length_c   1.000
_cell.angle_alpha   90.00
_cell.angle_beta   90.00
_cell.angle_gamma   90.00
#
_symmetry.space_group_name_H-M   'P 1'
#
loop_
_entity.id
_entity.type
_entity.pdbx_description
1 polymer ?
#
loop_
_entity_poly.entity_id
_entity_poly.type
_entity_poly.pdbx_seq_one_letter_code
_entity_poly.pdbx_strand_id
1 'polypeptide(L)'
;MVEYSQAPELDRVFSALADPTRRAILQALSHGPATINEIAMPFSVSLNAISKHVIVLERAGLVRREIKGREHHCSIDPRPLSEANAWLEHYRHFWERRLDALQGYVTRKFRAARKGTSHGKPH
;
A
#
# COMPACT_ATOMS: atom_id res chain seq x y z
N MET A 1 -19.47 -14.26 -14.16
CA MET A 1 -18.09 -14.73 -14.05
C MET A 1 -17.18 -13.62 -13.61
N VAL A 2 -16.43 -13.89 -12.60
CA VAL A 2 -15.47 -12.90 -12.14
C VAL A 2 -14.42 -12.66 -13.21
N GLU A 3 -14.12 -11.41 -13.40
CA GLU A 3 -13.11 -11.03 -14.36
C GLU A 3 -11.73 -11.15 -13.75
N TYR A 4 -10.99 -12.12 -14.22
CA TYR A 4 -9.61 -12.26 -13.78
C TYR A 4 -8.63 -11.58 -14.72
N SER A 5 -9.12 -11.00 -15.81
CA SER A 5 -8.24 -10.41 -16.82
C SER A 5 -7.42 -9.24 -16.27
N GLN A 6 -7.96 -8.52 -15.29
CA GLN A 6 -7.25 -7.40 -14.67
C GLN A 6 -6.46 -7.80 -13.44
N ALA A 7 -6.72 -9.00 -12.92
CA ALA A 7 -6.12 -9.45 -11.69
C ALA A 7 -4.58 -9.56 -11.74
N PRO A 8 -3.97 -10.04 -12.85
CA PRO A 8 -2.52 -10.16 -12.85
C PRO A 8 -1.78 -8.85 -12.63
N GLU A 9 -2.27 -7.76 -13.22
CA GLU A 9 -1.63 -6.47 -13.05
C GLU A 9 -1.81 -5.94 -11.64
N LEU A 10 -3.02 -6.03 -11.12
CA LEU A 10 -3.33 -5.60 -9.77
C LEU A 10 -2.59 -6.46 -8.74
N ASP A 11 -2.52 -7.76 -9.00
CA ASP A 11 -1.80 -8.68 -8.13
C ASP A 11 -0.32 -8.33 -8.05
N ARG A 12 0.28 -7.96 -9.18
CA ARG A 12 1.69 -7.55 -9.16
C ARG A 12 1.90 -6.31 -8.33
N VAL A 13 0.99 -5.35 -8.41
CA VAL A 13 1.09 -4.14 -7.61
C VAL A 13 1.01 -4.47 -6.13
N PHE A 14 -0.01 -5.22 -5.72
CA PHE A 14 -0.16 -5.57 -4.32
C PHE A 14 0.96 -6.45 -3.81
N SER A 15 1.43 -7.38 -4.64
CA SER A 15 2.56 -8.22 -4.27
C SER A 15 3.82 -7.39 -4.07
N ALA A 16 4.07 -6.44 -4.96
CA ALA A 16 5.22 -5.56 -4.83
C ALA A 16 5.12 -4.73 -3.55
N LEU A 17 3.93 -4.30 -3.19
CA LEU A 17 3.71 -3.49 -2.00
C LEU A 17 3.71 -4.30 -0.71
N ALA A 18 3.70 -5.61 -0.80
CA ALA A 18 3.64 -6.46 0.38
C ALA A 18 4.95 -6.54 1.15
N ASP A 19 6.03 -6.04 0.60
CA ASP A 19 7.34 -6.07 1.23
C ASP A 19 7.71 -4.71 1.82
N PRO A 20 8.14 -4.65 3.09
CA PRO A 20 8.44 -3.36 3.72
C PRO A 20 9.61 -2.62 3.08
N THR A 21 10.62 -3.34 2.58
CA THR A 21 11.75 -2.68 1.91
C THR A 21 11.28 -2.02 0.61
N ARG A 22 10.44 -2.71 -0.13
CA ARG A 22 9.91 -2.13 -1.36
C ARG A 22 9.04 -0.90 -1.10
N ARG A 23 8.22 -0.93 -0.03
CA ARG A 23 7.45 0.24 0.35
C ARG A 23 8.36 1.42 0.72
N ALA A 24 9.46 1.13 1.43
CA ALA A 24 10.41 2.17 1.79
C ALA A 24 11.11 2.75 0.56
N ILE A 25 11.41 1.92 -0.43
CA ILE A 25 11.99 2.39 -1.68
C ILE A 25 11.02 3.34 -2.39
N LEU A 26 9.75 2.97 -2.47
CA LEU A 26 8.76 3.85 -3.10
C LEU A 26 8.63 5.15 -2.34
N GLN A 27 8.67 5.10 -1.02
CA GLN A 27 8.60 6.31 -0.22
C GLN A 27 9.79 7.23 -0.51
N ALA A 28 10.99 6.66 -0.64
CA ALA A 28 12.15 7.44 -1.00
C ALA A 28 11.99 8.08 -2.37
N LEU A 29 11.46 7.34 -3.33
CA LEU A 29 11.26 7.86 -4.68
C LEU A 29 10.12 8.87 -4.77
N SER A 30 9.26 8.94 -3.78
CA SER A 30 8.21 9.95 -3.77
C SER A 30 8.78 11.37 -3.59
N HIS A 31 10.01 11.47 -3.14
CA HIS A 31 10.70 12.76 -3.00
C HIS A 31 11.42 13.18 -4.27
N GLY A 32 11.49 12.30 -5.25
CA GLY A 32 12.12 12.59 -6.52
C GLY A 32 12.91 11.40 -7.03
N PRO A 33 13.33 11.46 -8.30
CA PRO A 33 14.14 10.38 -8.88
C PRO A 33 15.45 10.18 -8.12
N ALA A 34 15.94 8.95 -8.11
CA ALA A 34 17.18 8.61 -7.43
C ALA A 34 17.84 7.45 -8.15
N THR A 35 19.17 7.38 -8.05
CA THR A 35 19.90 6.23 -8.58
C THR A 35 19.77 5.07 -7.62
N ILE A 36 20.06 3.86 -8.12
CA ILE A 36 20.00 2.67 -7.27
C ILE A 36 20.97 2.81 -6.09
N ASN A 37 22.14 3.38 -6.32
CA ASN A 37 23.09 3.60 -5.24
C ASN A 37 22.52 4.54 -4.19
N GLU A 38 21.88 5.61 -4.61
CA GLU A 38 21.24 6.54 -3.68
C GLU A 38 20.11 5.89 -2.90
N ILE A 39 19.32 5.08 -3.59
CA ILE A 39 18.22 4.35 -2.93
C ILE A 39 18.77 3.42 -1.87
N ALA A 40 19.88 2.75 -2.16
CA ALA A 40 20.46 1.73 -1.27
C ALA A 40 21.10 2.31 -0.01
N MET A 41 21.51 3.58 -0.04
CA MET A 41 22.29 4.16 1.04
C MET A 41 21.69 4.00 2.43
N PRO A 42 20.40 4.28 2.64
CA PRO A 42 19.85 4.17 3.99
C PRO A 42 19.52 2.75 4.45
N PHE A 43 19.67 1.77 3.58
CA PHE A 43 19.31 0.40 3.93
C PHE A 43 20.54 -0.38 4.38
N SER A 44 20.32 -1.31 5.31
CA SER A 44 21.40 -2.16 5.82
C SER A 44 21.52 -3.46 5.03
N VAL A 45 20.95 -3.50 3.83
CA VAL A 45 21.04 -4.66 2.95
C VAL A 45 21.95 -4.35 1.78
N SER A 46 22.34 -5.39 1.05
CA SER A 46 23.28 -5.22 -0.05
C SER A 46 22.66 -4.45 -1.21
N LEU A 47 23.54 -3.83 -2.00
CA LEU A 47 23.12 -3.17 -3.22
C LEU A 47 22.40 -4.15 -4.15
N ASN A 48 22.88 -5.38 -4.19
CA ASN A 48 22.27 -6.40 -5.03
C ASN A 48 20.84 -6.71 -4.58
N ALA A 49 20.61 -6.75 -3.26
CA ALA A 49 19.26 -6.98 -2.74
C ALA A 49 18.32 -5.81 -3.09
N ILE A 50 18.82 -4.59 -2.96
CA ILE A 50 18.04 -3.40 -3.33
C ILE A 50 17.71 -3.45 -4.83
N SER A 51 18.69 -3.81 -5.65
CA SER A 51 18.49 -3.91 -7.09
C SER A 51 17.37 -4.91 -7.43
N LYS A 52 17.33 -6.03 -6.73
CA LYS A 52 16.27 -7.02 -6.94
C LYS A 52 14.91 -6.48 -6.56
N HIS A 53 14.82 -5.74 -5.47
CA HIS A 53 13.57 -5.11 -5.07
C HIS A 53 13.11 -4.09 -6.10
N VAL A 54 14.04 -3.33 -6.65
CA VAL A 54 13.71 -2.35 -7.70
C VAL A 54 13.17 -3.06 -8.94
N ILE A 55 13.75 -4.21 -9.29
CA ILE A 55 13.26 -4.99 -10.44
C ILE A 55 11.81 -5.44 -10.21
N VAL A 56 11.47 -5.88 -9.01
CA VAL A 56 10.10 -6.27 -8.70
C VAL A 56 9.15 -5.08 -8.86
N LEU A 57 9.54 -3.91 -8.34
CA LEU A 57 8.76 -2.70 -8.48
C LEU A 57 8.61 -2.28 -9.94
N GLU A 58 9.69 -2.45 -10.69
CA GLU A 58 9.70 -2.12 -12.11
C GLU A 58 8.74 -3.02 -12.89
N ARG A 59 8.76 -4.32 -12.58
CA ARG A 59 7.86 -5.27 -13.23
C ARG A 59 6.39 -5.02 -12.89
N ALA A 60 6.13 -4.47 -11.73
CA ALA A 60 4.79 -4.09 -11.34
C ALA A 60 4.36 -2.76 -11.94
N GLY A 61 5.25 -2.09 -12.67
CA GLY A 61 4.95 -0.80 -13.29
C GLY A 61 5.03 0.37 -12.33
N LEU A 62 5.49 0.13 -11.10
CA LEU A 62 5.55 1.18 -10.07
C LEU A 62 6.79 2.05 -10.19
N VAL A 63 7.82 1.55 -10.83
CA VAL A 63 9.09 2.25 -11.00
C VAL A 63 9.47 2.20 -12.46
N ARG A 64 9.96 3.33 -12.95
CA ARG A 64 10.59 3.43 -14.26
C ARG A 64 12.06 3.59 -14.06
N ARG A 65 12.81 2.95 -14.92
CA ARG A 65 14.27 3.04 -14.89
C ARG A 65 14.76 3.68 -16.17
N GLU A 66 15.61 4.67 -16.02
CA GLU A 66 16.28 5.31 -17.14
C GLU A 66 17.76 5.15 -16.95
N ILE A 67 18.43 4.60 -17.96
CA ILE A 67 19.88 4.39 -17.90
C ILE A 67 20.56 5.58 -18.53
N LYS A 68 21.41 6.25 -17.74
CA LYS A 68 22.21 7.38 -18.20
C LYS A 68 23.68 7.06 -17.93
N GLY A 69 24.40 6.69 -18.98
CA GLY A 69 25.76 6.23 -18.83
C GLY A 69 25.78 4.93 -18.03
N ARG A 70 26.43 4.94 -16.88
CA ARG A 70 26.50 3.77 -16.01
C ARG A 70 25.48 3.81 -14.89
N GLU A 71 24.72 4.87 -14.81
CA GLU A 71 23.79 5.06 -13.71
C GLU A 71 22.39 4.67 -14.12
N HIS A 72 21.71 4.01 -13.20
CA HIS A 72 20.31 3.63 -13.36
C HIS A 72 19.47 4.57 -12.50
N HIS A 73 18.76 5.49 -13.15
CA HIS A 73 17.92 6.47 -12.50
C HIS A 73 16.51 5.94 -12.40
N CYS A 74 16.00 5.86 -11.20
CA CYS A 74 14.68 5.32 -10.93
C CYS A 74 13.71 6.43 -10.57
N SER A 75 12.51 6.35 -11.08
CA SER A 75 11.43 7.27 -10.72
C SER A 75 10.15 6.49 -10.54
N ILE A 76 9.26 7.05 -9.72
CA ILE A 76 7.99 6.40 -9.46
C ILE A 76 7.03 6.66 -10.62
N ASP A 77 6.25 5.64 -10.99
CA ASP A 77 5.13 5.80 -11.90
C ASP A 77 3.87 5.68 -11.06
N PRO A 78 3.12 6.78 -10.89
CA PRO A 78 1.96 6.76 -9.99
C PRO A 78 0.73 6.05 -10.56
N ARG A 79 0.72 5.72 -11.85
CA ARG A 79 -0.49 5.16 -12.46
C ARG A 79 -0.95 3.85 -11.83
N PRO A 80 -0.06 2.86 -11.60
CA PRO A 80 -0.53 1.63 -10.96
C PRO A 80 -1.02 1.86 -9.54
N LEU A 81 -0.44 2.81 -8.82
CA LEU A 81 -0.90 3.16 -7.48
C LEU A 81 -2.30 3.78 -7.54
N SER A 82 -2.55 4.60 -8.55
CA SER A 82 -3.86 5.18 -8.74
C SER A 82 -4.92 4.11 -9.02
N GLU A 83 -4.56 3.12 -9.82
CA GLU A 83 -5.48 2.01 -10.10
C GLU A 83 -5.75 1.17 -8.87
N ALA A 84 -4.69 0.89 -8.08
CA ALA A 84 -4.85 0.16 -6.83
C ALA A 84 -5.71 0.95 -5.86
N ASN A 85 -5.52 2.26 -5.79
CA ASN A 85 -6.33 3.12 -4.94
C ASN A 85 -7.79 3.11 -5.36
N ALA A 86 -8.07 3.13 -6.66
CA ALA A 86 -9.44 3.06 -7.15
C ALA A 86 -10.11 1.75 -6.72
N TRP A 87 -9.37 0.64 -6.78
CA TRP A 87 -9.87 -0.63 -6.34
C TRP A 87 -10.18 -0.61 -4.85
N LEU A 88 -9.26 -0.06 -4.04
CA LEU A 88 -9.46 0.06 -2.60
C LEU A 88 -10.64 0.96 -2.28
N GLU A 89 -10.80 2.07 -3.00
CA GLU A 89 -11.91 2.99 -2.79
C GLU A 89 -13.25 2.32 -3.03
N HIS A 90 -13.30 1.44 -4.04
CA HIS A 90 -14.52 0.69 -4.31
C HIS A 90 -14.97 -0.11 -3.09
N TYR A 91 -14.01 -0.69 -2.37
CA TYR A 91 -14.31 -1.49 -1.18
C TYR A 91 -14.37 -0.66 0.08
N ARG A 92 -13.78 0.53 0.09
CA ARG A 92 -13.75 1.37 1.28
C ARG A 92 -15.14 1.70 1.76
N HIS A 93 -16.01 2.13 0.87
CA HIS A 93 -17.39 2.47 1.24
C HIS A 93 -18.14 1.26 1.78
N PHE A 94 -17.92 0.12 1.17
CA PHE A 94 -18.53 -1.13 1.62
C PHE A 94 -18.12 -1.46 3.05
N TRP A 95 -16.82 -1.41 3.32
CA TRP A 95 -16.31 -1.73 4.65
C TRP A 95 -16.70 -0.69 5.67
N GLU A 96 -16.70 0.59 5.30
CA GLU A 96 -17.10 1.65 6.22
C GLU A 96 -18.55 1.48 6.67
N ARG A 97 -19.44 1.15 5.75
CA ARG A 97 -20.83 0.90 6.13
C ARG A 97 -20.95 -0.28 7.07
N ARG A 98 -20.21 -1.33 6.83
CA ARG A 98 -20.22 -2.49 7.71
C ARG A 98 -19.65 -2.19 9.08
N LEU A 99 -18.57 -1.43 9.13
CA LEU A 99 -17.99 -1.02 10.40
C LEU A 99 -18.91 -0.08 11.16
N ASP A 100 -19.58 0.82 10.47
CA ASP A 100 -20.54 1.71 11.10
C ASP A 100 -21.70 0.90 11.69
N ALA A 101 -22.19 -0.07 10.96
CA ALA A 101 -23.28 -0.92 11.44
C ALA A 101 -22.84 -1.70 12.67
N LEU A 102 -21.63 -2.24 12.65
CA LEU A 102 -21.09 -2.96 13.79
C LEU A 102 -20.90 -2.04 14.98
N GLN A 103 -20.37 -0.85 14.77
CA GLN A 103 -20.19 0.11 15.83
C GLN A 103 -21.52 0.50 16.45
N GLY A 104 -22.53 0.72 15.63
CA GLY A 104 -23.86 1.01 16.12
C GLY A 104 -24.43 -0.13 16.96
N TYR A 105 -24.23 -1.36 16.51
CA TYR A 105 -24.66 -2.54 17.25
C TYR A 105 -23.95 -2.62 18.61
N VAL A 106 -22.65 -2.45 18.62
CA VAL A 106 -21.88 -2.49 19.86
C VAL A 106 -22.31 -1.38 20.79
N THR A 107 -22.52 -0.19 20.26
CA THR A 107 -22.97 0.94 21.07
C THR A 107 -24.31 0.66 21.74
N ARG A 108 -25.24 0.11 20.98
CA ARG A 108 -26.56 -0.25 21.54
C ARG A 108 -26.44 -1.30 22.63
N LYS A 109 -25.58 -2.29 22.41
CA LYS A 109 -25.34 -3.32 23.40
C LYS A 109 -24.75 -2.75 24.69
N PHE A 110 -23.79 -1.86 24.57
CA PHE A 110 -23.21 -1.23 25.74
C PHE A 110 -24.21 -0.34 26.47
N ARG A 111 -25.06 0.36 25.75
CA ARG A 111 -26.09 1.18 26.39
C ARG A 111 -27.06 0.32 27.17
N ALA A 112 -27.48 -0.78 26.58
CA ALA A 112 -28.39 -1.70 27.23
C ALA A 112 -27.78 -2.27 28.50
N ALA A 113 -26.50 -2.66 28.44
CA ALA A 113 -25.80 -3.18 29.59
C ALA A 113 -25.69 -2.14 30.69
N ARG A 114 -25.39 -0.89 30.33
CA ARG A 114 -25.27 0.19 31.32
C ARG A 114 -26.58 0.52 31.99
N LYS A 115 -27.66 0.47 31.24
CA LYS A 115 -28.99 0.67 31.83
C LYS A 115 -29.29 -0.38 32.86
N GLY A 116 -28.79 -1.58 32.64
CA GLY A 116 -29.01 -2.66 33.60
C GLY A 116 -28.12 -2.62 34.82
N THR A 117 -27.03 -1.85 34.80
CA THR A 117 -26.06 -1.84 35.89
C THR A 117 -26.15 -0.63 36.80
N SER A 118 -26.85 0.37 36.46
CA SER A 118 -26.96 1.61 37.23
C SER A 118 -25.63 2.34 37.43
N HIS A 119 -24.59 1.88 36.79
CA HIS A 119 -23.29 2.54 36.88
C HIS A 119 -22.93 3.25 35.60
N GLY A 120 -23.83 3.79 34.95
CA GLY A 120 -23.62 4.36 33.64
C GLY A 120 -22.61 5.47 33.62
N LYS A 121 -21.36 5.16 33.76
CA LYS A 121 -20.32 6.15 33.67
C LYS A 121 -20.04 6.49 32.22
N PRO A 122 -20.35 7.67 31.80
CA PRO A 122 -20.14 8.04 30.40
C PRO A 122 -18.69 8.33 30.10
N HIS A 123 -18.28 8.01 28.93
CA HIS A 123 -16.94 8.32 28.44
C HIS A 123 -16.98 8.60 26.97
#